data_a7e3a0b2e129e6304a6a5925c16dd866
#
_entry.id   a7e3a0b2e129e6304a6a5925c16dd866
#
_cell.length_a   1.000
_cell.length_b   1.000
_cell.length_c   1.000
_cell.angle_alpha   90.00
_cell.angle_beta   90.00
_cell.angle_gamma   90.00
#
_symmetry.space_group_name_H-M   'P 1'
#
loop_
_entity.id
_entity.type
_entity.pdbx_description
1 polymer ?
#
loop_
_entity_poly.entity_id
_entity_poly.type
_entity_poly.pdbx_seq_one_letter_code
_entity_poly.pdbx_strand_id
1 'polypeptide(L)'
;MQKILIFTDLDGSLLHRDTFKFEEIKDYIKQLLSKGIFIIPNTSKTEKEILEFNNELGSSLPYISENGSAINGLDLLNSTLPKELILSREKDNLRKIFENSIPLNLQNKCKWLSEMDKNKQSLIFGLENEKLRMALDRKYTIPFIFEGSKSEKNEL
;
A
#
# COMPACT_ATOMS: atom_id res chain seq x y z
N MET A 1 -29.37 -3.92 -11.71
CA MET A 1 -28.84 -2.57 -11.39
C MET A 1 -27.37 -2.53 -11.75
N GLN A 2 -26.91 -1.47 -12.38
CA GLN A 2 -25.49 -1.26 -12.68
C GLN A 2 -24.74 -0.95 -11.37
N LYS A 3 -23.67 -1.70 -11.08
CA LYS A 3 -22.81 -1.44 -9.94
C LYS A 3 -21.83 -0.32 -10.27
N ILE A 4 -21.68 0.66 -9.38
CA ILE A 4 -20.69 1.72 -9.51
C ILE A 4 -19.49 1.36 -8.61
N LEU A 5 -18.30 1.34 -9.20
CA LEU A 5 -17.03 1.11 -8.51
C LEU A 5 -16.20 2.38 -8.59
N ILE A 6 -15.74 2.89 -7.46
CA ILE A 6 -14.86 4.06 -7.36
C ILE A 6 -13.50 3.57 -6.86
N PHE A 7 -12.50 3.64 -7.72
CA PHE A 7 -11.10 3.39 -7.35
C PHE A 7 -10.47 4.71 -6.93
N THR A 8 -9.81 4.71 -5.78
CA THR A 8 -9.18 5.91 -5.22
C THR A 8 -7.91 5.57 -4.45
N ASP A 9 -6.92 6.44 -4.49
CA ASP A 9 -5.81 6.34 -3.55
C ASP A 9 -6.28 6.73 -2.14
N LEU A 10 -5.49 6.41 -1.14
CA LEU A 10 -5.71 6.81 0.25
C LEU A 10 -4.97 8.12 0.56
N ASP A 11 -3.65 8.15 0.49
CA ASP A 11 -2.84 9.28 0.91
C ASP A 11 -3.01 10.50 0.00
N GLY A 12 -3.51 11.60 0.54
CA GLY A 12 -3.78 12.82 -0.22
C GLY A 12 -5.04 12.74 -1.10
N SER A 13 -5.83 11.66 -1.00
CA SER A 13 -7.12 11.48 -1.67
C SER A 13 -8.24 11.32 -0.65
N LEU A 14 -8.42 10.13 -0.06
CA LEU A 14 -9.37 9.92 1.04
C LEU A 14 -8.78 10.33 2.40
N LEU A 15 -7.49 10.22 2.58
CA LEU A 15 -6.78 10.65 3.78
C LEU A 15 -6.14 12.03 3.53
N HIS A 16 -6.23 12.91 4.51
CA HIS A 16 -5.49 14.18 4.46
C HIS A 16 -3.99 13.89 4.36
N ARG A 17 -3.32 14.58 3.45
CA ARG A 17 -1.93 14.29 3.08
C ARG A 17 -0.95 14.27 4.25
N ASP A 18 -1.09 15.21 5.19
CA ASP A 18 -0.12 15.41 6.27
C ASP A 18 -0.57 14.81 7.60
N THR A 19 -1.89 14.70 7.84
CA THR A 19 -2.46 14.23 9.11
C THR A 19 -3.01 12.82 9.03
N PHE A 20 -3.20 12.28 7.81
CA PHE A 20 -3.83 10.98 7.53
C PHE A 20 -5.24 10.83 8.09
N LYS A 21 -5.89 11.95 8.42
CA LYS A 21 -7.25 12.00 8.94
C LYS A 21 -8.27 12.05 7.81
N PHE A 22 -9.48 11.55 8.07
CA PHE A 22 -10.58 11.52 7.09
C PHE A 22 -11.96 11.74 7.72
N GLU A 23 -12.01 12.21 8.97
CA GLU A 23 -13.27 12.44 9.70
C GLU A 23 -14.25 13.31 8.92
N GLU A 24 -13.75 14.33 8.21
CA GLU A 24 -14.57 15.28 7.44
C GLU A 24 -15.36 14.61 6.29
N ILE A 25 -14.82 13.54 5.71
CA ILE A 25 -15.45 12.82 4.59
C ILE A 25 -16.04 11.48 4.98
N LYS A 26 -15.85 11.06 6.22
CA LYS A 26 -16.27 9.73 6.72
C LYS A 26 -17.75 9.47 6.52
N ASP A 27 -18.61 10.43 6.87
CA ASP A 27 -20.05 10.29 6.72
C ASP A 27 -20.48 10.28 5.25
N TYR A 28 -19.77 11.04 4.40
CA TYR A 28 -20.00 11.01 2.95
C TYR A 28 -19.65 9.65 2.34
N ILE A 29 -18.52 9.08 2.73
CA ILE A 29 -18.13 7.70 2.34
C ILE A 29 -19.25 6.71 2.71
N LYS A 30 -19.74 6.76 3.96
CA LYS A 30 -20.83 5.89 4.43
C LYS A 30 -22.13 6.09 3.63
N GLN A 31 -22.45 7.32 3.25
CA GLN A 31 -23.61 7.60 2.38
C GLN A 31 -23.44 6.98 0.98
N LEU A 32 -22.25 7.01 0.39
CA LEU A 32 -22.00 6.35 -0.89
C LEU A 32 -22.18 4.83 -0.79
N LEU A 33 -21.60 4.23 0.25
CA LEU A 33 -21.73 2.80 0.52
C LEU A 33 -23.20 2.38 0.71
N SER A 34 -23.99 3.17 1.45
CA SER A 34 -25.43 2.89 1.67
C SER A 34 -26.26 2.95 0.38
N LYS A 35 -25.80 3.67 -0.64
CA LYS A 35 -26.38 3.71 -1.98
C LYS A 35 -25.92 2.58 -2.90
N GLY A 36 -25.13 1.63 -2.38
CA GLY A 36 -24.59 0.51 -3.16
C GLY A 36 -23.43 0.88 -4.09
N ILE A 37 -22.79 2.02 -3.84
CA ILE A 37 -21.55 2.41 -4.53
C ILE A 37 -20.39 1.79 -3.77
N PHE A 38 -19.53 1.06 -4.48
CA PHE A 38 -18.33 0.45 -3.90
C PHE A 38 -17.15 1.41 -4.01
N ILE A 39 -16.46 1.65 -2.90
CA ILE A 39 -15.21 2.39 -2.85
C ILE A 39 -14.10 1.37 -2.69
N ILE A 40 -13.09 1.44 -3.55
CA ILE A 40 -11.98 0.50 -3.63
C ILE A 40 -10.68 1.29 -3.46
N PRO A 41 -10.10 1.35 -2.27
CA PRO A 41 -8.75 1.86 -2.08
C PRO A 41 -7.76 1.13 -2.99
N ASN A 42 -6.96 1.89 -3.75
CA ASN A 42 -5.87 1.40 -4.59
C ASN A 42 -4.61 2.19 -4.20
N THR A 43 -3.77 1.60 -3.39
CA THR A 43 -2.77 2.35 -2.64
C THR A 43 -1.43 1.63 -2.53
N SER A 44 -0.38 2.39 -2.22
CA SER A 44 0.94 1.87 -1.86
C SER A 44 1.00 1.27 -0.45
N LYS A 45 -0.05 1.48 0.36
CA LYS A 45 -0.12 0.99 1.74
C LYS A 45 -0.16 -0.53 1.82
N THR A 46 0.27 -1.03 2.97
CA THR A 46 0.19 -2.45 3.33
C THR A 46 -1.24 -2.85 3.68
N GLU A 47 -1.51 -4.15 3.68
CA GLU A 47 -2.78 -4.71 4.13
C GLU A 47 -3.15 -4.22 5.54
N LYS A 48 -2.18 -4.20 6.48
CA LYS A 48 -2.44 -3.77 7.87
C LYS A 48 -2.88 -2.32 7.98
N GLU A 49 -2.27 -1.43 7.22
CA GLU A 49 -2.66 -0.01 7.17
C GLU A 49 -4.08 0.15 6.62
N ILE A 50 -4.46 -0.64 5.60
CA ILE A 50 -5.79 -0.57 5.00
C ILE A 50 -6.84 -1.17 5.94
N LEU A 51 -6.52 -2.25 6.65
CA LEU A 51 -7.42 -2.84 7.64
C LEU A 51 -7.67 -1.89 8.82
N GLU A 52 -6.66 -1.11 9.25
CA GLU A 52 -6.86 -0.04 10.25
C GLU A 52 -7.82 1.02 9.71
N PHE A 53 -7.62 1.50 8.48
CA PHE A 53 -8.54 2.43 7.83
C PHE A 53 -9.97 1.89 7.75
N ASN A 54 -10.17 0.64 7.34
CA ASN A 54 -11.48 -0.02 7.30
C ASN A 54 -12.13 -0.09 8.69
N ASN A 55 -11.33 -0.39 9.71
CA ASN A 55 -11.80 -0.42 11.10
C ASN A 55 -12.21 0.98 11.59
N GLU A 56 -11.41 2.00 11.34
CA GLU A 56 -11.75 3.39 11.68
C GLU A 56 -12.99 3.88 10.91
N LEU A 57 -13.13 3.50 9.65
CA LEU A 57 -14.32 3.79 8.85
C LEU A 57 -15.58 3.09 9.42
N GLY A 58 -15.40 1.93 10.05
CA GLY A 58 -16.48 1.05 10.51
C GLY A 58 -17.16 0.30 9.37
N SER A 59 -16.41 0.00 8.30
CA SER A 59 -16.91 -0.71 7.11
C SER A 59 -15.77 -1.48 6.45
N SER A 60 -16.03 -2.71 6.03
CA SER A 60 -15.08 -3.51 5.25
C SER A 60 -15.18 -3.13 3.77
N LEU A 61 -14.13 -2.56 3.22
CA LEU A 61 -14.02 -2.25 1.80
C LEU A 61 -13.16 -3.29 1.10
N PRO A 62 -13.46 -3.66 -0.15
CA PRO A 62 -12.48 -4.31 -1.01
C PRO A 62 -11.34 -3.33 -1.28
N TYR A 63 -10.11 -3.83 -1.49
CA TYR A 63 -8.96 -2.95 -1.68
C TYR A 63 -7.85 -3.59 -2.51
N ILE A 64 -6.99 -2.74 -3.05
CA ILE A 64 -5.78 -3.08 -3.78
C ILE A 64 -4.61 -2.52 -2.98
N SER A 65 -3.72 -3.39 -2.51
CA SER A 65 -2.60 -3.04 -1.65
C SER A 65 -1.26 -3.10 -2.37
N GLU A 66 -0.26 -2.47 -1.75
CA GLU A 66 1.15 -2.53 -2.16
C GLU A 66 1.36 -2.29 -3.66
N ASN A 67 0.79 -1.17 -4.19
CA ASN A 67 0.92 -0.76 -5.60
C ASN A 67 0.35 -1.80 -6.61
N GLY A 68 -0.75 -2.45 -6.29
CA GLY A 68 -1.38 -3.43 -7.18
C GLY A 68 -0.91 -4.86 -7.00
N SER A 69 -0.17 -5.14 -5.94
CA SER A 69 0.40 -6.47 -5.70
C SER A 69 -0.62 -7.50 -5.22
N ALA A 70 -1.66 -7.07 -4.51
CA ALA A 70 -2.73 -7.93 -4.05
C ALA A 70 -4.08 -7.19 -4.06
N ILE A 71 -5.14 -7.93 -4.36
CA ILE A 71 -6.53 -7.47 -4.30
C ILE A 71 -7.24 -8.30 -3.24
N ASN A 72 -7.90 -7.64 -2.30
CA ASN A 72 -8.60 -8.27 -1.20
C ASN A 72 -10.06 -7.84 -1.14
N GLY A 73 -10.94 -8.70 -0.58
CA GLY A 73 -12.35 -8.39 -0.42
C GLY A 73 -13.15 -8.44 -1.72
N LEU A 74 -12.72 -9.19 -2.74
CA LEU A 74 -13.47 -9.37 -3.99
C LEU A 74 -14.83 -10.03 -3.76
N ASP A 75 -14.93 -10.90 -2.75
CA ASP A 75 -16.18 -11.54 -2.31
C ASP A 75 -17.22 -10.53 -1.81
N LEU A 76 -16.82 -9.35 -1.36
CA LEU A 76 -17.72 -8.24 -1.01
C LEU A 76 -18.41 -7.65 -2.25
N LEU A 77 -17.75 -7.71 -3.40
CA LEU A 77 -18.32 -7.28 -4.68
C LEU A 77 -19.26 -8.34 -5.27
N ASN A 78 -18.86 -9.59 -5.17
CA ASN A 78 -19.62 -10.75 -5.61
C ASN A 78 -19.13 -11.99 -4.84
N SER A 79 -20.03 -12.65 -4.12
CA SER A 79 -19.74 -13.82 -3.29
C SER A 79 -19.15 -15.03 -4.04
N THR A 80 -19.21 -15.04 -5.37
CA THR A 80 -18.59 -16.08 -6.21
C THR A 80 -17.11 -15.84 -6.49
N LEU A 81 -16.61 -14.63 -6.20
CA LEU A 81 -15.20 -14.28 -6.38
C LEU A 81 -14.36 -14.74 -5.18
N PRO A 82 -13.06 -14.99 -5.37
CA PRO A 82 -12.15 -15.31 -4.26
C PRO A 82 -12.03 -14.12 -3.31
N LYS A 83 -11.73 -14.38 -2.04
CA LYS A 83 -11.48 -13.29 -1.07
C LYS A 83 -10.24 -12.50 -1.40
N GLU A 84 -9.23 -13.15 -1.94
CA GLU A 84 -7.93 -12.56 -2.26
C GLU A 84 -7.46 -13.01 -3.64
N LEU A 85 -6.78 -12.10 -4.34
CA LEU A 85 -6.05 -12.38 -5.58
C LEU A 85 -4.66 -11.75 -5.49
N ILE A 86 -3.63 -12.59 -5.48
CA ILE A 86 -2.23 -12.16 -5.43
C ILE A 86 -1.71 -12.04 -6.87
N LEU A 87 -1.20 -10.85 -7.24
CA LEU A 87 -0.71 -10.53 -8.58
C LEU A 87 0.81 -10.39 -8.64
N SER A 88 1.47 -10.35 -7.49
CA SER A 88 2.92 -10.19 -7.35
C SER A 88 3.57 -11.41 -6.72
N ARG A 89 4.90 -11.39 -6.65
CA ARG A 89 5.69 -12.36 -5.89
C ARG A 89 5.90 -11.86 -4.47
N GLU A 90 6.14 -12.78 -3.54
CA GLU A 90 6.53 -12.45 -2.19
C GLU A 90 7.85 -11.68 -2.15
N LYS A 91 8.02 -10.81 -1.18
CA LYS A 91 9.17 -9.91 -1.03
C LYS A 91 10.52 -10.63 -1.08
N ASP A 92 10.62 -11.82 -0.45
CA ASP A 92 11.88 -12.58 -0.42
C ASP A 92 12.28 -13.09 -1.82
N ASN A 93 11.31 -13.41 -2.65
CA ASN A 93 11.54 -13.78 -4.05
C ASN A 93 11.93 -12.55 -4.88
N LEU A 94 11.31 -11.39 -4.63
CA LEU A 94 11.66 -10.13 -5.30
C LEU A 94 13.10 -9.73 -4.97
N ARG A 95 13.51 -9.88 -3.71
CA ARG A 95 14.88 -9.59 -3.29
C ARG A 95 15.90 -10.48 -4.03
N LYS A 96 15.66 -11.78 -4.11
CA LYS A 96 16.51 -12.71 -4.86
C LYS A 96 16.60 -12.36 -6.36
N ILE A 97 15.47 -11.97 -6.96
CA ILE A 97 15.44 -11.53 -8.36
C ILE A 97 16.28 -10.27 -8.53
N PHE A 98 16.14 -9.27 -7.65
CA PHE A 98 16.92 -8.05 -7.65
C PHE A 98 18.42 -8.37 -7.56
N GLU A 99 18.83 -9.17 -6.58
CA GLU A 99 20.21 -9.56 -6.33
C GLU A 99 20.85 -10.33 -7.54
N ASN A 100 20.05 -11.10 -8.26
CA ASN A 100 20.50 -11.85 -9.44
C ASN A 100 20.50 -11.05 -10.74
N SER A 101 19.69 -9.98 -10.82
CA SER A 101 19.46 -9.24 -12.07
C SER A 101 20.19 -7.91 -12.13
N ILE A 102 20.44 -7.29 -10.98
CA ILE A 102 21.05 -5.96 -10.90
C ILE A 102 22.57 -6.09 -10.66
N PRO A 103 23.41 -5.32 -11.37
CA PRO A 103 24.85 -5.31 -11.14
C PRO A 103 25.23 -4.91 -9.70
N LEU A 104 26.23 -5.55 -9.11
CA LEU A 104 26.63 -5.37 -7.70
C LEU A 104 26.97 -3.92 -7.34
N ASN A 105 27.57 -3.16 -8.28
CA ASN A 105 27.88 -1.75 -8.09
C ASN A 105 26.61 -0.89 -7.89
N LEU A 106 25.49 -1.25 -8.50
CA LEU A 106 24.19 -0.59 -8.32
C LEU A 106 23.49 -1.10 -7.06
N GLN A 107 23.54 -2.40 -6.81
CA GLN A 107 22.98 -2.99 -5.58
C GLN A 107 23.54 -2.30 -4.33
N ASN A 108 24.84 -2.05 -4.26
CA ASN A 108 25.52 -1.41 -3.12
C ASN A 108 25.03 0.02 -2.86
N LYS A 109 24.41 0.66 -3.84
CA LYS A 109 23.79 1.99 -3.73
C LYS A 109 22.33 1.96 -3.33
N CYS A 110 21.72 0.78 -3.24
CA CYS A 110 20.36 0.59 -2.76
C CYS A 110 20.36 0.36 -1.24
N LYS A 111 19.69 1.24 -0.51
CA LYS A 111 19.52 1.14 0.93
C LYS A 111 18.10 0.70 1.25
N TRP A 112 17.93 -0.53 1.67
CA TRP A 112 16.63 -1.10 1.99
C TRP A 112 16.01 -0.41 3.19
N LEU A 113 14.77 0.09 3.07
CA LEU A 113 14.11 0.79 4.18
C LEU A 113 13.91 -0.12 5.39
N SER A 114 13.68 -1.42 5.18
CA SER A 114 13.53 -2.41 6.25
C SER A 114 14.80 -2.63 7.08
N GLU A 115 15.97 -2.30 6.56
CA GLU A 115 17.28 -2.50 7.22
C GLU A 115 17.83 -1.23 7.88
N MET A 116 17.14 -0.09 7.70
CA MET A 116 17.54 1.17 8.33
C MET A 116 17.17 1.18 9.82
N ASP A 117 17.84 2.04 10.58
CA ASP A 117 17.45 2.30 11.97
C ASP A 117 16.06 2.96 12.04
N LYS A 118 15.38 2.75 13.17
CA LYS A 118 13.99 3.22 13.36
C LYS A 118 13.81 4.73 13.19
N ASN A 119 14.81 5.53 13.56
CA ASN A 119 14.71 6.99 13.46
C ASN A 119 14.70 7.42 11.99
N LYS A 120 15.55 6.80 11.15
CA LYS A 120 15.57 7.04 9.71
C LYS A 120 14.28 6.55 9.05
N GLN A 121 13.81 5.36 9.42
CA GLN A 121 12.54 4.84 8.94
C GLN A 121 11.39 5.82 9.26
N SER A 122 11.30 6.27 10.51
CA SER A 122 10.27 7.23 10.95
C SER A 122 10.35 8.55 10.17
N LEU A 123 11.55 9.08 9.95
CA LEU A 123 11.74 10.32 9.17
C LEU A 123 11.29 10.15 7.70
N ILE A 124 11.61 9.02 7.08
CA ILE A 124 11.28 8.76 5.66
C ILE A 124 9.80 8.53 5.46
N PHE A 125 9.16 7.74 6.33
CA PHE A 125 7.74 7.44 6.23
C PHE A 125 6.85 8.55 6.81
N GLY A 126 7.38 9.44 7.65
CA GLY A 126 6.59 10.40 8.42
C GLY A 126 5.67 9.72 9.45
N LEU A 127 6.02 8.49 9.88
CA LEU A 127 5.21 7.65 10.75
C LEU A 127 6.03 7.19 11.96
N GLU A 128 5.32 6.91 13.07
CA GLU A 128 5.93 6.45 14.32
C GLU A 128 5.22 5.22 14.87
N ASN A 129 5.90 4.53 15.78
CA ASN A 129 5.36 3.45 16.58
C ASN A 129 4.61 2.37 15.77
N GLU A 130 3.35 2.15 16.09
CA GLU A 130 2.52 1.12 15.46
C GLU A 130 2.26 1.42 13.97
N LYS A 131 2.05 2.68 13.60
CA LYS A 131 1.84 3.07 12.19
C LYS A 131 3.06 2.76 11.33
N LEU A 132 4.26 3.06 11.84
CA LEU A 132 5.51 2.69 11.17
C LEU A 132 5.65 1.18 11.05
N ARG A 133 5.30 0.42 12.10
CA ARG A 133 5.34 -1.04 12.09
C ARG A 133 4.41 -1.61 11.01
N MET A 134 3.21 -1.07 10.87
CA MET A 134 2.27 -1.48 9.82
C MET A 134 2.79 -1.16 8.42
N ALA A 135 3.33 0.04 8.20
CA ALA A 135 3.88 0.44 6.91
C ALA A 135 5.10 -0.38 6.47
N LEU A 136 5.84 -0.95 7.42
CA LEU A 136 6.98 -1.85 7.17
C LEU A 136 6.58 -3.32 7.00
N ASP A 137 5.36 -3.72 7.35
CA ASP A 137 4.87 -5.10 7.25
C ASP A 137 4.44 -5.45 5.82
N ARG A 138 5.37 -5.26 4.87
CA ARG A 138 5.15 -5.52 3.45
C ARG A 138 5.32 -6.98 3.11
N LYS A 139 4.45 -7.47 2.24
CA LYS A 139 4.46 -8.85 1.74
C LYS A 139 5.00 -8.95 0.32
N TYR A 140 4.73 -7.94 -0.51
CA TYR A 140 4.89 -7.99 -1.96
C TYR A 140 5.72 -6.83 -2.53
N THR A 141 6.24 -5.94 -1.70
CA THR A 141 7.08 -4.82 -2.12
C THR A 141 8.26 -4.65 -1.18
N ILE A 142 9.38 -4.16 -1.70
CA ILE A 142 10.60 -3.89 -0.93
C ILE A 142 11.08 -2.48 -1.28
N PRO A 143 10.67 -1.46 -0.53
CA PRO A 143 11.11 -0.10 -0.78
C PRO A 143 12.58 0.09 -0.39
N PHE A 144 13.29 0.87 -1.20
CA PHE A 144 14.68 1.25 -0.95
C PHE A 144 14.96 2.68 -1.39
N ILE A 145 16.02 3.26 -0.85
CA ILE A 145 16.59 4.53 -1.34
C ILE A 145 17.78 4.21 -2.22
N PHE A 146 17.84 4.82 -3.40
CA PHE A 146 18.97 4.71 -4.29
C PHE A 146 19.89 5.92 -4.13
N GLU A 147 21.15 5.68 -3.76
CA GLU A 147 22.18 6.69 -3.51
C GLU A 147 23.13 6.88 -4.71
N GLY A 148 22.69 6.52 -5.91
CA GLY A 148 23.43 6.69 -7.14
C GLY A 148 23.07 7.96 -7.90
N SER A 149 23.81 8.21 -8.98
CA SER A 149 23.53 9.30 -9.92
C SER A 149 22.24 9.06 -10.71
N LYS A 150 21.73 10.11 -11.37
CA LYS A 150 20.56 10.01 -12.26
C LYS A 150 20.79 9.04 -13.41
N SER A 151 22.04 8.98 -13.96
CA SER A 151 22.39 8.03 -15.01
C SER A 151 22.28 6.59 -14.51
N GLU A 152 22.88 6.30 -13.37
CA GLU A 152 22.84 4.96 -12.75
C GLU A 152 21.43 4.53 -12.34
N LYS A 153 20.56 5.49 -11.97
CA LYS A 153 19.15 5.19 -11.70
C LYS A 153 18.41 4.70 -12.96
N ASN A 154 18.82 5.13 -14.14
CA ASN A 154 18.23 4.67 -15.40
C ASN A 154 18.73 3.28 -15.80
N GLU A 155 19.81 2.80 -15.19
CA GLU A 155 20.37 1.46 -15.41
C GLU A 155 19.82 0.44 -14.40
N LEU A 156 19.19 0.91 -13.32
CA LEU A 156 18.55 0.12 -12.28
C LEU A 156 17.15 -0.35 -12.72
#